data_681865c6f1e236196ebb30ec33b9c25d
#
_entry.id   681865c6f1e236196ebb30ec33b9c25d
#
_cell.length_a   1.000
_cell.length_b   1.000
_cell.length_c   1.000
_cell.angle_alpha   90.00
_cell.angle_beta   90.00
_cell.angle_gamma   90.00
#
_symmetry.space_group_name_H-M   'P 1'
#
loop_
_entity.id
_entity.type
_entity.pdbx_description
1 polymer ?
#
loop_
_entity_poly.entity_id
_entity_poly.type
_entity_poly.pdbx_seq_one_letter_code
_entity_poly.pdbx_strand_id
1 'polypeptide(L)'
;MTDPENTMILETSKGRVVIEMRPELAPGHVARIKALVRDGFYDGIVFHRVIDGFMAQTGCPHGTGTGGSGQKLKAEFNREPHVRGTVSMARAQNPDSGDSQFFICFDDAGFLDNQYTVWGRVTEGMENVDKIKRGEPVQNPDKIVSAKMAADAA
;
A
#
# COMPACT_ATOMS: atom_id res chain seq x y z
N MET A 1 14.80 15.59 0.79
CA MET A 1 13.54 15.83 1.49
C MET A 1 12.37 15.42 0.60
N THR A 2 11.46 14.63 1.15
CA THR A 2 10.33 14.12 0.39
C THR A 2 9.30 15.22 0.15
N ASP A 3 8.75 15.28 -1.06
CA ASP A 3 7.70 16.23 -1.41
C ASP A 3 6.43 15.91 -0.60
N PRO A 4 5.91 16.84 0.23
CA PRO A 4 4.71 16.58 1.03
C PRO A 4 3.48 16.21 0.20
N GLU A 5 3.38 16.70 -1.04
CA GLU A 5 2.26 16.36 -1.93
C GLU A 5 2.31 14.91 -2.40
N ASN A 6 3.48 14.27 -2.31
CA ASN A 6 3.68 12.87 -2.69
C ASN A 6 4.08 12.00 -1.50
N THR A 7 3.82 12.47 -0.27
CA THR A 7 4.12 11.72 0.95
C THR A 7 2.83 11.33 1.64
N MET A 8 2.62 10.03 1.83
CA MET A 8 1.45 9.50 2.53
C MET A 8 1.85 9.07 3.94
N ILE A 9 1.11 9.53 4.94
CA ILE A 9 1.34 9.17 6.34
C ILE A 9 0.25 8.20 6.78
N LEU A 10 0.65 6.97 7.12
CA LEU A 10 -0.25 5.98 7.70
C LEU A 10 -0.03 5.94 9.21
N GLU A 11 -1.09 6.14 9.98
CA GLU A 11 -1.10 5.83 11.40
C GLU A 11 -1.73 4.45 11.53
N THR A 12 -0.92 3.47 11.91
CA THR A 12 -1.39 2.09 12.07
C THR A 12 -1.49 1.73 13.53
N SER A 13 -2.15 0.61 13.83
CA SER A 13 -2.22 0.12 15.22
C SER A 13 -0.84 -0.29 15.77
N LYS A 14 0.19 -0.37 14.94
CA LYS A 14 1.58 -0.64 15.36
C LYS A 14 2.49 0.58 15.29
N GLY A 15 1.97 1.73 14.86
CA GLY A 15 2.72 2.98 14.79
C GLY A 15 2.71 3.60 13.41
N ARG A 16 3.41 4.72 13.29
CA ARG A 16 3.44 5.52 12.06
C ARG A 16 4.30 4.87 10.98
N VAL A 17 3.79 4.91 9.75
CA VAL A 17 4.51 4.50 8.54
C VAL A 17 4.42 5.64 7.52
N VAL A 18 5.56 6.06 6.98
CA VAL A 18 5.61 7.12 5.98
C VAL A 18 5.98 6.52 4.63
N ILE A 19 5.17 6.79 3.63
CA ILE A 19 5.34 6.26 2.28
C ILE A 19 5.58 7.42 1.31
N GLU A 20 6.71 7.36 0.60
CA GLU A 20 6.97 8.25 -0.52
C GLU A 20 6.28 7.68 -1.75
N MET A 21 5.31 8.42 -2.30
CA MET A 21 4.65 8.04 -3.55
C MET A 21 5.52 8.45 -4.74
N ARG A 22 5.52 7.63 -5.77
CA ARG A 22 6.40 7.79 -6.93
C ARG A 22 5.57 8.01 -8.21
N PRO A 23 5.05 9.24 -8.45
CA PRO A 23 4.22 9.50 -9.64
C PRO A 23 4.97 9.34 -10.96
N GLU A 24 6.30 9.45 -10.93
CA GLU A 24 7.11 9.18 -12.11
C GLU A 24 7.06 7.70 -12.54
N LEU A 25 6.76 6.79 -11.60
CA LEU A 25 6.66 5.36 -11.89
C LEU A 25 5.24 4.94 -12.27
N ALA A 26 4.24 5.54 -11.62
CA ALA A 26 2.85 5.11 -11.75
C ALA A 26 1.91 6.29 -11.53
N PRO A 27 1.83 7.22 -12.49
CA PRO A 27 1.06 8.46 -12.29
C PRO A 27 -0.42 8.23 -12.02
N GLY A 28 -1.05 7.27 -12.70
CA GLY A 28 -2.46 6.97 -12.50
C GLY A 28 -2.73 6.34 -11.13
N HIS A 29 -1.87 5.43 -10.69
CA HIS A 29 -1.99 4.81 -9.37
C HIS A 29 -1.80 5.84 -8.27
N VAL A 30 -0.77 6.68 -8.36
CA VAL A 30 -0.52 7.71 -7.35
C VAL A 30 -1.69 8.69 -7.26
N ALA A 31 -2.20 9.16 -8.40
CA ALA A 31 -3.34 10.09 -8.41
C ALA A 31 -4.57 9.47 -7.74
N ARG A 32 -4.87 8.19 -8.05
CA ARG A 32 -6.05 7.51 -7.48
C ARG A 32 -5.88 7.25 -5.98
N ILE A 33 -4.72 6.80 -5.56
CA ILE A 33 -4.46 6.54 -4.14
C ILE A 33 -4.55 7.84 -3.34
N LYS A 34 -4.02 8.95 -3.85
CA LYS A 34 -4.17 10.26 -3.20
C LYS A 34 -5.64 10.64 -3.02
N ALA A 35 -6.45 10.45 -4.05
CA ALA A 35 -7.88 10.75 -3.98
C ALA A 35 -8.56 9.91 -2.89
N LEU A 36 -8.25 8.62 -2.83
CA LEU A 36 -8.80 7.73 -1.80
C LEU A 36 -8.35 8.12 -0.40
N VAL A 37 -7.08 8.49 -0.24
CA VAL A 37 -6.55 8.96 1.05
C VAL A 37 -7.31 10.21 1.51
N ARG A 38 -7.50 11.17 0.62
CA ARG A 38 -8.19 12.43 0.95
C ARG A 38 -9.68 12.24 1.24
N ASP A 39 -10.28 11.19 0.68
CA ASP A 39 -11.68 10.83 0.97
C ASP A 39 -11.84 10.03 2.27
N GLY A 40 -10.75 9.69 2.96
CA GLY A 40 -10.80 8.87 4.17
C GLY A 40 -11.08 7.40 3.90
N PHE A 41 -10.90 6.95 2.66
CA PHE A 41 -11.21 5.58 2.26
C PHE A 41 -10.45 4.52 3.07
N TYR A 42 -9.17 4.80 3.35
CA TYR A 42 -8.31 3.83 4.04
C TYR A 42 -8.48 3.82 5.56
N ASP A 43 -9.16 4.81 6.13
CA ASP A 43 -9.33 4.89 7.59
C ASP A 43 -10.09 3.68 8.11
N GLY A 44 -9.51 2.98 9.08
CA GLY A 44 -10.12 1.80 9.70
C GLY A 44 -9.94 0.50 8.93
N ILE A 45 -9.28 0.52 7.77
CA ILE A 45 -9.08 -0.69 6.96
C ILE A 45 -7.99 -1.56 7.57
N VAL A 46 -8.24 -2.87 7.62
CA VAL A 46 -7.33 -3.83 8.26
C VAL A 46 -6.28 -4.36 7.27
N PHE A 47 -5.18 -4.86 7.83
CA PHE A 47 -4.19 -5.65 7.08
C PHE A 47 -4.68 -7.09 7.07
N HIS A 48 -5.42 -7.46 6.04
CA HIS A 48 -6.15 -8.73 6.00
C HIS A 48 -5.29 -9.93 5.59
N ARG A 49 -4.14 -9.69 4.97
CA ARG A 49 -3.24 -10.74 4.50
C ARG A 49 -1.79 -10.31 4.74
N VAL A 50 -1.11 -11.00 5.64
CA VAL A 50 0.27 -10.65 6.02
C VAL A 50 1.09 -11.93 6.06
N ILE A 51 2.05 -12.06 5.14
CA ILE A 51 2.87 -13.25 5.00
C ILE A 51 4.29 -12.93 5.46
N ASP A 52 4.74 -13.63 6.51
CA ASP A 52 6.06 -13.42 7.07
C ASP A 52 7.15 -13.59 6.02
N GLY A 53 8.12 -12.67 6.00
CA GLY A 53 9.22 -12.68 5.05
C GLY A 53 8.83 -12.28 3.63
N PHE A 54 7.58 -11.94 3.38
CA PHE A 54 7.08 -11.57 2.05
C PHE A 54 6.47 -10.16 2.04
N MET A 55 5.23 -10.01 2.52
CA MET A 55 4.55 -8.70 2.42
C MET A 55 3.39 -8.57 3.40
N ALA A 56 2.95 -7.32 3.62
CA ALA A 56 1.72 -6.97 4.35
C ALA A 56 0.75 -6.32 3.36
N GLN A 57 -0.43 -6.89 3.18
CA GLN A 57 -1.44 -6.43 2.24
C GLN A 57 -2.63 -5.81 2.96
N THR A 58 -3.11 -4.68 2.45
CA THR A 58 -4.23 -3.91 3.01
C THR A 58 -5.01 -3.23 1.89
N GLY A 59 -5.99 -2.40 2.25
CA GLY A 59 -6.73 -1.58 1.30
C GLY A 59 -8.06 -2.16 0.84
N CYS A 60 -8.48 -3.30 1.38
CA CYS A 60 -9.79 -3.88 1.09
C CYS A 60 -10.81 -3.33 2.09
N PRO A 61 -11.86 -2.60 1.64
CA PRO A 61 -12.86 -2.04 2.55
C PRO A 61 -13.65 -3.08 3.34
N HIS A 62 -13.71 -4.31 2.83
CA HIS A 62 -14.40 -5.42 3.50
C HIS A 62 -13.47 -6.27 4.37
N GLY A 63 -12.15 -6.04 4.29
CA GLY A 63 -11.18 -6.84 5.05
C GLY A 63 -11.05 -8.29 4.60
N THR A 64 -11.52 -8.62 3.40
CA THR A 64 -11.56 -10.01 2.90
C THR A 64 -10.65 -10.25 1.69
N GLY A 65 -10.14 -9.17 1.08
CA GLY A 65 -9.35 -9.27 -0.15
C GLY A 65 -10.18 -9.19 -1.42
N THR A 66 -11.52 -9.10 -1.30
CA THR A 66 -12.42 -9.10 -2.46
C THR A 66 -12.95 -7.73 -2.84
N GLY A 67 -12.75 -6.71 -2.00
CA GLY A 67 -13.31 -5.39 -2.21
C GLY A 67 -12.33 -4.37 -2.73
N GLY A 68 -12.86 -3.23 -3.16
CA GLY A 68 -12.08 -2.10 -3.64
C GLY A 68 -12.94 -0.85 -3.67
N SER A 69 -12.44 0.22 -4.27
CA SER A 69 -13.15 1.49 -4.39
C SER A 69 -14.21 1.48 -5.49
N GLY A 70 -14.22 0.45 -6.33
CA GLY A 70 -15.14 0.34 -7.46
C GLY A 70 -14.57 0.90 -8.76
N GLN A 71 -13.35 1.39 -8.77
CA GLN A 71 -12.70 1.94 -9.96
C GLN A 71 -11.37 1.24 -10.19
N LYS A 72 -11.29 0.42 -11.22
CA LYS A 72 -10.07 -0.31 -11.56
C LYS A 72 -9.07 0.58 -12.27
N LEU A 73 -7.78 0.21 -12.10
CA LEU A 73 -6.65 0.93 -12.67
C LEU A 73 -5.94 0.05 -13.67
N LYS A 74 -5.55 0.65 -14.80
CA LYS A 74 -4.68 -0.03 -15.76
C LYS A 74 -3.29 -0.21 -15.15
N ALA A 75 -2.65 -1.34 -15.46
CA ALA A 75 -1.30 -1.61 -15.01
C ALA A 75 -0.34 -0.51 -15.49
N GLU A 76 0.59 -0.15 -14.62
CA GLU A 76 1.66 0.81 -14.92
C GLU A 76 2.98 0.16 -14.56
N PHE A 77 3.26 -0.99 -15.18
CA PHE A 77 4.48 -1.74 -14.91
C PHE A 77 5.71 -0.88 -15.18
N ASN A 78 6.71 -1.03 -14.32
CA ASN A 78 7.94 -0.28 -14.39
C ASN A 78 9.09 -1.15 -13.90
N ARG A 79 10.31 -0.63 -13.97
CA ARG A 79 11.52 -1.38 -13.64
C ARG A 79 11.91 -1.30 -12.17
N GLU A 80 11.12 -0.63 -11.35
CA GLU A 80 11.42 -0.51 -9.93
C GLU A 80 11.39 -1.89 -9.27
N PRO A 81 12.45 -2.30 -8.57
CA PRO A 81 12.48 -3.63 -7.98
C PRO A 81 11.59 -3.73 -6.76
N HIS A 82 11.06 -4.94 -6.52
CA HIS A 82 10.34 -5.26 -5.28
C HIS A 82 11.36 -5.67 -4.24
N VAL A 83 11.70 -4.74 -3.37
CA VAL A 83 12.66 -4.95 -2.27
C VAL A 83 12.00 -4.54 -0.95
N ARG A 84 12.69 -4.74 0.16
CA ARG A 84 12.17 -4.33 1.47
C ARG A 84 11.73 -2.87 1.44
N GLY A 85 10.47 -2.62 1.84
CA GLY A 85 9.87 -1.29 1.87
C GLY A 85 9.18 -0.85 0.59
N THR A 86 9.25 -1.63 -0.48
CA THR A 86 8.53 -1.33 -1.72
C THR A 86 7.02 -1.43 -1.50
N VAL A 87 6.28 -0.44 -1.99
CA VAL A 87 4.81 -0.42 -1.96
C VAL A 87 4.30 -0.62 -3.37
N SER A 88 3.49 -1.64 -3.57
CA SER A 88 3.04 -2.07 -4.89
C SER A 88 1.54 -2.38 -4.87
N MET A 89 0.90 -2.27 -6.05
CA MET A 89 -0.54 -2.48 -6.17
C MET A 89 -0.87 -3.97 -6.22
N ALA A 90 -1.74 -4.42 -5.32
CA ALA A 90 -2.30 -5.76 -5.38
C ALA A 90 -3.35 -5.83 -6.50
N ARG A 91 -3.46 -7.00 -7.12
CA ARG A 91 -4.41 -7.21 -8.22
C ARG A 91 -4.83 -8.67 -8.32
N ALA A 92 -5.92 -8.92 -9.07
CA ALA A 92 -6.32 -10.26 -9.44
C ALA A 92 -5.47 -10.74 -10.64
N GLN A 93 -5.89 -11.79 -11.36
CA GLN A 93 -5.14 -12.29 -12.50
C GLN A 93 -5.03 -11.27 -13.64
N ASN A 94 -6.08 -10.49 -13.86
CA ASN A 94 -6.05 -9.44 -14.87
C ASN A 94 -5.09 -8.33 -14.42
N PRO A 95 -4.03 -8.02 -15.20
CA PRO A 95 -3.10 -6.95 -14.83
C PRO A 95 -3.75 -5.59 -14.63
N ASP A 96 -4.90 -5.34 -15.26
CA ASP A 96 -5.63 -4.08 -15.18
C ASP A 96 -6.72 -4.13 -14.11
N SER A 97 -6.61 -5.00 -13.11
CA SER A 97 -7.59 -5.14 -12.04
C SER A 97 -7.19 -4.49 -10.72
N GLY A 98 -6.09 -3.73 -10.70
CA GLY A 98 -5.72 -2.95 -9.51
C GLY A 98 -6.81 -1.95 -9.14
N ASP A 99 -7.02 -1.73 -7.85
CA ASP A 99 -8.05 -0.80 -7.37
C ASP A 99 -7.54 -0.04 -6.15
N SER A 100 -7.78 -0.57 -4.95
CA SER A 100 -7.38 0.10 -3.71
C SER A 100 -6.43 -0.73 -2.85
N GLN A 101 -6.35 -2.02 -3.08
CA GLN A 101 -5.49 -2.89 -2.28
C GLN A 101 -4.04 -2.74 -2.70
N PHE A 102 -3.16 -2.64 -1.71
CA PHE A 102 -1.72 -2.59 -1.94
C PHE A 102 -0.99 -3.40 -0.89
N PHE A 103 0.29 -3.65 -1.15
CA PHE A 103 1.12 -4.38 -0.19
C PHE A 103 2.47 -3.69 -0.01
N ILE A 104 3.05 -3.91 1.17
CA ILE A 104 4.38 -3.42 1.54
C ILE A 104 5.28 -4.64 1.70
N CYS A 105 6.38 -4.69 0.97
CA CYS A 105 7.29 -5.83 1.01
C CYS A 105 8.13 -5.83 2.30
N PHE A 106 8.21 -6.98 2.97
CA PHE A 106 9.09 -7.17 4.11
C PHE A 106 10.53 -7.43 3.68
N ASP A 107 10.71 -8.03 2.50
CA ASP A 107 12.01 -8.45 2.00
C ASP A 107 11.98 -8.46 0.47
N ASP A 108 13.08 -8.83 -0.16
CA ASP A 108 13.18 -8.87 -1.61
C ASP A 108 12.17 -9.86 -2.19
N ALA A 109 11.44 -9.41 -3.21
CA ALA A 109 10.43 -10.20 -3.92
C ALA A 109 10.60 -10.01 -5.43
N GLY A 110 11.80 -10.25 -5.93
CA GLY A 110 12.14 -10.01 -7.33
C GLY A 110 11.29 -10.78 -8.33
N PHE A 111 10.64 -11.89 -7.90
CA PHE A 111 9.71 -12.62 -8.74
C PHE A 111 8.44 -11.81 -9.10
N LEU A 112 8.22 -10.69 -8.43
CA LEU A 112 7.09 -9.78 -8.73
C LEU A 112 7.47 -8.67 -9.71
N ASP A 113 8.76 -8.51 -9.99
CA ASP A 113 9.24 -7.39 -10.82
C ASP A 113 8.62 -7.44 -12.22
N ASN A 114 8.21 -6.26 -12.72
CA ASN A 114 7.53 -6.08 -14.01
C ASN A 114 6.18 -6.79 -14.13
N GLN A 115 5.62 -7.29 -13.03
CA GLN A 115 4.31 -7.97 -13.03
C GLN A 115 3.30 -7.28 -12.12
N TYR A 116 3.75 -6.34 -11.29
CA TYR A 116 2.93 -5.54 -10.41
C TYR A 116 3.36 -4.08 -10.52
N THR A 117 2.42 -3.16 -10.26
CA THR A 117 2.69 -1.73 -10.37
C THR A 117 3.27 -1.21 -9.06
N VAL A 118 4.56 -0.89 -9.05
CA VAL A 118 5.21 -0.20 -7.92
C VAL A 118 4.84 1.28 -7.99
N TRP A 119 4.31 1.83 -6.89
CA TRP A 119 3.93 3.23 -6.85
C TRP A 119 4.50 3.99 -5.65
N GLY A 120 5.22 3.33 -4.76
CA GLY A 120 5.78 3.99 -3.59
C GLY A 120 6.82 3.16 -2.86
N ARG A 121 7.37 3.76 -1.81
CA ARG A 121 8.29 3.06 -0.90
C ARG A 121 8.15 3.63 0.50
N VAL A 122 8.41 2.81 1.51
CA VAL A 122 8.44 3.24 2.90
C VAL A 122 9.76 3.98 3.17
N THR A 123 9.66 5.20 3.67
CA THR A 123 10.84 6.00 4.03
C THR A 123 11.06 6.08 5.53
N GLU A 124 10.00 5.89 6.34
CA GLU A 124 10.08 5.88 7.80
C GLU A 124 9.08 4.89 8.35
N GLY A 125 9.39 4.26 9.47
CA GLY A 125 8.46 3.39 10.18
C GLY A 125 8.42 1.96 9.66
N MET A 126 9.41 1.51 8.88
CA MET A 126 9.43 0.12 8.42
C MET A 126 9.46 -0.86 9.60
N GLU A 127 10.09 -0.50 10.71
CA GLU A 127 10.08 -1.29 11.94
C GLU A 127 8.66 -1.47 12.49
N ASN A 128 7.76 -0.53 12.23
CA ASN A 128 6.35 -0.67 12.61
C ASN A 128 5.62 -1.62 11.67
N VAL A 129 5.96 -1.62 10.39
CA VAL A 129 5.43 -2.60 9.42
C VAL A 129 5.84 -4.01 9.84
N ASP A 130 7.07 -4.18 10.31
CA ASP A 130 7.57 -5.47 10.77
C ASP A 130 6.78 -6.05 11.95
N LYS A 131 6.07 -5.19 12.69
CA LYS A 131 5.27 -5.60 13.87
C LYS A 131 3.85 -6.01 13.51
N ILE A 132 3.41 -5.80 12.28
CA ILE A 132 2.05 -6.12 11.86
C ILE A 132 1.83 -7.62 11.95
N LYS A 133 0.69 -8.00 12.53
CA LYS A 133 0.37 -9.41 12.82
C LYS A 133 0.28 -10.22 11.53
N ARG A 134 0.96 -11.37 11.50
CA ARG A 134 1.00 -12.29 10.36
C ARG A 134 -0.27 -13.13 10.31
N GLY A 135 -0.63 -13.55 9.11
CA GLY A 135 -1.75 -14.46 8.87
C GLY A 135 -2.29 -14.36 7.45
N GLU A 136 -2.95 -15.43 7.01
CA GLU A 136 -3.56 -15.50 5.68
C GLU A 136 -4.84 -16.36 5.78
N PRO A 137 -5.98 -15.75 6.16
CA PRO A 137 -6.18 -14.37 6.62
C PRO A 137 -5.64 -14.12 8.03
N VAL A 138 -5.47 -12.84 8.39
CA VAL A 138 -5.01 -12.47 9.73
C VAL A 138 -6.19 -12.52 10.71
N GLN A 139 -6.00 -13.18 11.86
CA GLN A 139 -6.95 -13.15 12.95
C GLN A 139 -6.69 -11.92 13.82
N ASN A 140 -7.74 -11.18 14.18
CA ASN A 140 -7.62 -9.92 14.92
C ASN A 140 -6.57 -9.01 14.28
N PRO A 141 -6.78 -8.61 13.02
CA PRO A 141 -5.74 -7.93 12.26
C PRO A 141 -5.45 -6.52 12.77
N ASP A 142 -4.21 -6.09 12.56
CA ASP A 142 -3.86 -4.68 12.70
C ASP A 142 -4.56 -3.88 11.61
N LYS A 143 -4.70 -2.57 11.85
CA LYS A 143 -5.46 -1.71 10.93
C LYS A 143 -4.73 -0.40 10.67
N ILE A 144 -5.15 0.26 9.59
CA ILE A 144 -4.83 1.65 9.32
C ILE A 144 -5.81 2.48 10.18
N VAL A 145 -5.29 3.18 11.19
CA VAL A 145 -6.12 4.07 12.00
C VAL A 145 -6.50 5.29 11.17
N SER A 146 -5.53 5.86 10.47
CA SER A 146 -5.78 6.96 9.55
C SER A 146 -4.71 7.00 8.45
N ALA A 147 -5.08 7.55 7.31
CA ALA A 147 -4.16 7.79 6.19
C ALA A 147 -4.33 9.24 5.74
N LYS A 148 -3.24 9.98 5.62
CA LYS A 148 -3.26 11.39 5.21
C LYS A 148 -2.08 11.69 4.30
N MET A 149 -2.29 12.66 3.40
CA MET A 149 -1.16 13.23 2.67
C MET A 149 -0.43 14.21 3.59
N ALA A 150 0.90 14.20 3.55
CA ALA A 150 1.70 15.08 4.42
C ALA A 150 1.35 16.56 4.19
N ALA A 151 1.06 16.94 2.96
CA ALA A 151 0.66 18.31 2.61
C ALA A 151 -0.61 18.75 3.34
N ASP A 152 -1.47 17.81 3.73
CA ASP A 152 -2.76 18.09 4.38
C ASP A 152 -2.69 17.91 5.92
N ALA A 153 -1.56 17.47 6.44
CA ALA A 153 -1.42 17.10 7.85
C ALA A 153 -0.78 18.21 8.70
N ALA A 154 -0.75 19.40 8.18
CA ALA A 154 -0.13 20.54 8.86
C ALA A 154 -0.90 20.98 10.11
#